data_a38b4b08a51921929c728e553d8cf71a
#
_entry.id   a38b4b08a51921929c728e553d8cf71a
#
_cell.length_a   1.000
_cell.length_b   1.000
_cell.length_c   1.000
_cell.angle_alpha   90.00
_cell.angle_beta   90.00
_cell.angle_gamma   90.00
#
_symmetry.space_group_name_H-M   'P 1'
#
loop_
_entity.id
_entity.type
_entity.pdbx_description
1 polymer ?
#
loop_
_entity_poly.entity_id
_entity_poly.type
_entity_poly.pdbx_seq_one_letter_code
_entity_poly.pdbx_strand_id
1 'polypeptide(L)' 'DGKACVIVLNNGDSPAQLEFQLPVEASSAKDLLADTVGAQPVLTSMEWGRMKVQLPSNYATILQLE' A
#
# COMPACT_ATOMS: atom_id res chain seq x y z
N ASP A 1 -14.50 -9.42 -7.23
CA ASP A 1 -14.37 -9.38 -8.10
C ASP A 1 -13.13 -9.38 -8.84
N GLY A 2 -12.13 -10.21 -8.55
CA GLY A 2 -10.92 -10.43 -9.28
C GLY A 2 -9.78 -9.47 -9.00
N LYS A 3 -9.96 -8.55 -8.10
CA LYS A 3 -8.90 -7.62 -7.75
C LYS A 3 -8.12 -8.12 -6.56
N ALA A 4 -6.79 -8.01 -6.63
CA ALA A 4 -5.93 -8.42 -5.55
C ALA A 4 -5.76 -7.29 -4.55
N CYS A 5 -5.59 -7.64 -3.28
CA CYS A 5 -5.34 -6.65 -2.22
C CYS A 5 -4.08 -7.03 -1.48
N VAL A 6 -3.36 -6.01 -1.02
CA VAL A 6 -2.16 -6.17 -0.23
C VAL A 6 -2.36 -5.47 1.10
N ILE A 7 -2.10 -6.16 2.20
CA ILE A 7 -2.17 -5.57 3.53
C ILE A 7 -0.75 -5.18 3.93
N VAL A 8 -0.56 -3.91 4.30
CA VAL A 8 0.74 -3.39 4.70
C VAL A 8 0.64 -2.86 6.12
N LEU A 9 1.71 -3.07 6.90
CA LEU A 9 1.70 -2.76 8.32
C LEU A 9 3.06 -2.24 8.74
N ASN A 10 3.05 -1.15 9.49
CA ASN A 10 4.24 -0.64 10.16
C ASN A 10 3.91 -0.45 11.64
N ASN A 11 4.38 -1.35 12.50
CA ASN A 11 4.14 -1.24 13.93
C ASN A 11 5.34 -0.67 14.67
N GLY A 12 6.23 0.00 13.95
CA GLY A 12 7.39 0.66 14.56
C GLY A 12 7.09 2.08 14.97
N ASP A 13 8.04 2.69 15.66
CA ASP A 13 7.89 4.05 16.17
C ASP A 13 8.23 5.12 15.14
N SER A 14 8.73 4.75 13.99
CA SER A 14 9.17 5.67 12.94
C SER A 14 8.52 5.29 11.62
N PRO A 15 8.36 6.26 10.71
CA PRO A 15 7.88 5.93 9.38
C PRO A 15 8.83 4.95 8.70
N ALA A 16 8.30 4.11 7.84
CA ALA A 16 9.09 3.09 7.15
C ALA A 16 8.69 3.05 5.69
N GLN A 17 9.64 2.66 4.86
CA GLN A 17 9.39 2.39 3.46
C GLN A 17 9.49 0.90 3.23
N LEU A 18 8.42 0.33 2.67
CA LEU A 18 8.37 -1.09 2.34
C LEU A 18 8.53 -1.25 0.84
N GLU A 19 9.29 -2.26 0.45
CA GLU A 19 9.47 -2.56 -0.98
C GLU A 19 9.33 -4.06 -1.15
N PHE A 20 8.47 -4.47 -2.10
CA PHE A 20 8.23 -5.88 -2.32
C PHE A 20 7.77 -6.12 -3.74
N GLN A 21 7.91 -7.36 -4.19
CA GLN A 21 7.49 -7.76 -5.51
C GLN A 21 6.00 -8.10 -5.49
N LEU A 22 5.26 -7.59 -6.48
CA LEU A 22 3.83 -7.84 -6.56
C LEU A 22 3.57 -9.26 -7.07
N PRO A 23 2.56 -9.92 -6.52
CA PRO A 23 2.19 -11.25 -7.00
C PRO A 23 1.42 -11.23 -8.32
N VAL A 24 0.92 -10.07 -8.73
CA VAL A 24 0.16 -9.91 -9.96
C VAL A 24 0.61 -8.63 -10.63
N GLU A 25 0.31 -8.50 -11.92
CA GLU A 25 0.59 -7.25 -12.62
C GLU A 25 -0.44 -6.21 -12.20
N ALA A 26 0.05 -5.01 -11.90
CA ALA A 26 -0.81 -3.89 -11.55
C ALA A 26 -0.10 -2.61 -11.92
N SER A 27 -0.87 -1.59 -12.29
CA SER A 27 -0.30 -0.29 -12.65
C SER A 27 -0.51 0.74 -11.56
N SER A 28 -1.40 0.48 -10.61
CA SER A 28 -1.67 1.41 -9.53
C SER A 28 -2.26 0.67 -8.35
N ALA A 29 -2.36 1.37 -7.22
CA ALA A 29 -2.95 0.81 -6.01
C ALA A 29 -3.85 1.86 -5.37
N LYS A 30 -4.95 1.42 -4.78
CA LYS A 30 -5.88 2.29 -4.09
C LYS A 30 -5.85 1.96 -2.61
N ASP A 31 -5.67 2.99 -1.79
CA ASP A 31 -5.65 2.84 -0.34
C ASP A 31 -7.10 2.79 0.15
N LEU A 32 -7.60 1.59 0.39
CA LEU A 32 -9.01 1.41 0.74
C LEU A 32 -9.33 1.99 2.11
N LEU A 33 -8.40 1.91 3.05
CA LEU A 33 -8.66 2.45 4.39
C LEU A 33 -8.71 3.96 4.35
N ALA A 34 -7.79 4.60 3.63
CA ALA A 34 -7.82 6.05 3.52
C ALA A 34 -9.10 6.54 2.86
N ASP A 35 -9.55 5.83 1.83
CA ASP A 35 -10.78 6.18 1.14
C ASP A 35 -11.98 6.05 2.07
N THR A 36 -11.99 5.03 2.92
CA THR A 36 -13.10 4.79 3.83
C THR A 36 -13.19 5.84 4.93
N VAL A 37 -12.04 6.25 5.49
CA VAL A 37 -12.05 7.18 6.62
C VAL A 37 -11.81 8.63 6.21
N GLY A 38 -11.61 8.88 4.91
CA GLY A 38 -11.38 10.24 4.44
C GLY A 38 -10.00 10.77 4.71
N ALA A 39 -9.04 9.91 4.97
CA ALA A 39 -7.66 10.32 5.22
C ALA A 39 -6.88 10.36 3.92
N GLN A 40 -5.66 10.90 3.97
CA GLN A 40 -4.79 10.89 2.81
C GLN A 40 -4.22 9.50 2.60
N PRO A 41 -4.20 9.00 1.35
CA PRO A 41 -3.62 7.68 1.10
C PRO A 41 -2.12 7.68 1.33
N VAL A 42 -1.58 6.51 1.65
CA VAL A 42 -0.14 6.36 1.78
C VAL A 42 0.50 6.53 0.42
N LEU A 43 1.75 6.98 0.41
CA LEU A 43 2.48 7.17 -0.84
C LEU A 43 2.92 5.82 -1.37
N THR A 44 2.61 5.56 -2.63
CA THR A 44 2.99 4.32 -3.28
C THR A 44 3.63 4.62 -4.62
N SER A 45 4.50 3.74 -5.06
CA SER A 45 5.02 3.78 -6.42
C SER A 45 5.21 2.36 -6.90
N MET A 46 5.04 2.16 -8.19
CA MET A 46 5.19 0.84 -8.80
C MET A 46 6.13 0.93 -9.97
N GLU A 47 7.09 0.00 -10.02
CA GLU A 47 8.07 -0.01 -11.07
C GLU A 47 8.55 -1.44 -11.27
N TRP A 48 8.45 -1.93 -12.51
CA TRP A 48 8.97 -3.27 -12.85
C TRP A 48 8.35 -4.39 -12.00
N GLY A 49 7.05 -4.27 -11.68
CA GLY A 49 6.38 -5.30 -10.89
C GLY A 49 6.70 -5.24 -9.41
N ARG A 50 7.40 -4.22 -8.95
CA ARG A 50 7.70 -4.01 -7.54
C ARG A 50 6.96 -2.79 -7.04
N MET A 51 6.57 -2.83 -5.78
CA MET A 51 5.84 -1.74 -5.15
C MET A 51 6.62 -1.21 -3.97
N LYS A 52 6.68 0.12 -3.88
CA LYS A 52 7.24 0.81 -2.71
C LYS A 52 6.11 1.54 -2.02
N VAL A 53 6.02 1.39 -0.71
CA VAL A 53 4.98 2.01 0.09
C VAL A 53 5.65 2.72 1.26
N GLN A 54 5.27 3.98 1.48
CA GLN A 54 5.75 4.73 2.64
C GLN A 54 4.64 4.73 3.68
N LEU A 55 4.91 4.14 4.84
CA LEU A 55 3.94 4.02 5.90
C LEU A 55 4.33 4.88 7.08
N PRO A 56 3.39 5.67 7.65
CA PRO A 56 3.64 6.34 8.91
C PRO A 56 3.90 5.35 10.02
N SER A 57 4.42 5.83 11.15
CA SER A 57 4.63 4.98 12.31
C SER A 57 3.27 4.45 12.82
N ASN A 58 3.27 3.22 13.30
CA ASN A 58 2.10 2.58 13.88
C ASN A 58 0.87 2.69 12.98
N TYR A 59 1.04 2.29 11.73
CA TYR A 59 -0.02 2.44 10.74
C TYR A 59 -0.15 1.17 9.90
N ALA A 60 -1.36 0.89 9.50
CA ALA A 60 -1.64 -0.24 8.62
C ALA A 60 -2.74 0.15 7.66
N THR A 61 -2.71 -0.42 6.47
CA THR A 61 -3.77 -0.17 5.51
C THR A 61 -3.87 -1.32 4.52
N ILE A 62 -4.93 -1.29 3.72
CA ILE A 62 -5.17 -2.29 2.68
C ILE A 62 -5.10 -1.57 1.34
N LEU A 63 -4.26 -2.07 0.45
CA LEU A 63 -4.10 -1.51 -0.88
C LEU A 63 -4.74 -2.46 -1.90
N GLN A 64 -5.65 -1.92 -2.69
CA GLN A 64 -6.26 -2.69 -3.78
C GLN A 64 -5.48 -2.44 -5.06
N LEU A 65 -4.98 -3.49 -5.67
CA LEU A 65 -4.20 -3.40 -6.90
C LEU A 65 -5.11 -3.23 -8.09
N GLU A 66 -4.75 -2.34 -9.00
CA GLU A 66 -5.58 -2.05 -10.17
C GLU A 66 -4.81 -2.05 -11.47
#